data_5b6f09b02f5bd9cda0c86a007ee03a66
#
_entry.id   5b6f09b02f5bd9cda0c86a007ee03a66
#
_cell.length_a   1.000
_cell.length_b   1.000
_cell.length_c   1.000
_cell.angle_alpha   90.00
_cell.angle_beta   90.00
_cell.angle_gamma   90.00
#
_symmetry.space_group_name_H-M   'P 1'
#
loop_
_entity.id
_entity.type
_entity.pdbx_description
1 polymer ?
#
loop_
_entity_poly.entity_id
_entity_poly.type
_entity_poly.pdbx_seq_one_letter_code
_entity_poly.pdbx_strand_id
1 'polypeptide(L)'
;CSSSTQPASDIYEDEGVLMITPAATAPELTARGYHLILRTTGLDSDQGPTAAKYILEKVKPQRIAIVHDKQQYGEGLARAVQDNLKKGGANVVFFDGITAGEKDFSTLVARLKKENIDFVYYGGYHPEMGQILRQSRAAGLKTQFMGPEGVANVSLSNIAGASAEGMLVTKPKNYDQVPANKPIVDAIKAKKQDPSGAFVWTTYAALQSLEAGLNQSEDPAEIAKYLKGATVDTVMGPLTWNEKGDLKGFEFGVF
;
A
#
# COMPACT_ATOMS: atom_id res chain seq x y z
N CYS A 1 -4.53 7.45 -4.42
CA CYS A 1 -3.44 7.56 -3.44
C CYS A 1 -3.82 8.50 -2.30
N SER A 2 -3.15 8.40 -1.15
CA SER A 2 -3.51 9.19 0.05
C SER A 2 -3.48 10.69 -0.19
N SER A 3 -2.47 11.21 -0.90
CA SER A 3 -2.33 12.63 -1.23
C SER A 3 -3.46 13.21 -2.11
N SER A 4 -4.17 12.37 -2.87
CA SER A 4 -5.35 12.78 -3.65
C SER A 4 -6.65 12.56 -2.88
N THR A 5 -6.71 11.44 -2.14
CA THR A 5 -7.90 11.06 -1.37
C THR A 5 -8.18 12.03 -0.23
N GLN A 6 -7.13 12.52 0.43
CA GLN A 6 -7.30 13.41 1.57
C GLN A 6 -8.00 14.73 1.23
N PRO A 7 -7.57 15.53 0.26
CA PRO A 7 -8.30 16.75 -0.12
C PRO A 7 -9.69 16.46 -0.72
N ALA A 8 -9.85 15.34 -1.44
CA ALA A 8 -11.17 14.96 -1.94
C ALA A 8 -12.14 14.62 -0.79
N SER A 9 -11.64 13.99 0.28
CA SER A 9 -12.46 13.65 1.44
C SER A 9 -12.97 14.88 2.21
N ASP A 10 -12.26 16.00 2.18
CA ASP A 10 -12.74 17.26 2.78
C ASP A 10 -14.02 17.72 2.07
N ILE A 11 -13.97 17.74 0.73
CA ILE A 11 -15.11 18.13 -0.10
C ILE A 11 -16.28 17.16 0.08
N TYR A 12 -16.01 15.85 0.12
CA TYR A 12 -17.07 14.85 0.24
C TYR A 12 -17.76 14.88 1.61
N GLU A 13 -17.00 15.11 2.68
CA GLU A 13 -17.59 15.29 4.01
C GLU A 13 -18.46 16.55 4.06
N ASP A 14 -17.98 17.69 3.53
CA ASP A 14 -18.70 18.96 3.50
C ASP A 14 -19.98 18.90 2.66
N GLU A 15 -19.98 18.16 1.55
CA GLU A 15 -21.11 17.99 0.63
C GLU A 15 -22.02 16.80 1.02
N GLY A 16 -21.74 16.11 2.13
CA GLY A 16 -22.53 14.98 2.59
C GLY A 16 -22.43 13.74 1.69
N VAL A 17 -21.30 13.52 1.01
CA VAL A 17 -21.08 12.39 0.10
C VAL A 17 -20.26 11.30 0.78
N LEU A 18 -20.80 10.08 0.80
CA LEU A 18 -20.09 8.92 1.33
C LEU A 18 -18.86 8.58 0.46
N MET A 19 -17.72 8.40 1.10
CA MET A 19 -16.49 7.91 0.46
C MET A 19 -16.06 6.57 1.05
N ILE A 20 -15.89 5.54 0.21
CA ILE A 20 -15.26 4.28 0.60
C ILE A 20 -13.99 4.12 -0.22
N THR A 21 -12.83 4.29 0.41
CA THR A 21 -11.54 4.18 -0.29
C THR A 21 -10.97 2.76 -0.21
N PRO A 22 -10.65 2.14 -1.37
CA PRO A 22 -10.06 0.81 -1.39
C PRO A 22 -8.52 0.81 -1.34
N ALA A 23 -7.87 1.97 -1.39
CA ALA A 23 -6.44 2.05 -1.68
C ALA A 23 -5.66 3.11 -0.88
N ALA A 24 -6.33 4.06 -0.22
CA ALA A 24 -5.63 5.06 0.57
C ALA A 24 -5.40 4.55 2.00
N THR A 25 -4.14 4.39 2.36
CA THR A 25 -3.69 3.71 3.59
C THR A 25 -3.18 4.66 4.67
N ALA A 26 -2.99 5.96 4.36
CA ALA A 26 -2.53 6.94 5.34
C ALA A 26 -3.50 7.05 6.54
N PRO A 27 -3.00 6.90 7.79
CA PRO A 27 -3.84 6.93 8.99
C PRO A 27 -4.59 8.26 9.18
N GLU A 28 -4.01 9.37 8.72
CA GLU A 28 -4.58 10.72 8.87
C GLU A 28 -5.90 10.87 8.15
N LEU A 29 -6.16 10.07 7.10
CA LEU A 29 -7.40 10.16 6.33
C LEU A 29 -8.65 10.00 7.19
N THR A 30 -8.65 9.07 8.15
CA THR A 30 -9.77 8.76 9.04
C THR A 30 -9.57 9.29 10.46
N ALA A 31 -8.42 9.92 10.76
CA ALA A 31 -8.13 10.48 12.09
C ALA A 31 -8.72 11.88 12.31
N ARG A 32 -9.34 12.50 11.29
CA ARG A 32 -9.83 13.88 11.29
C ARG A 32 -11.26 14.03 11.85
N GLY A 33 -11.88 12.92 12.27
CA GLY A 33 -13.23 12.93 12.84
C GLY A 33 -14.35 12.99 11.80
N TYR A 34 -14.08 12.70 10.53
CA TYR A 34 -15.07 12.64 9.48
C TYR A 34 -16.00 11.43 9.64
N HIS A 35 -17.26 11.62 9.30
CA HIS A 35 -18.30 10.61 9.51
C HIS A 35 -18.56 9.75 8.26
N LEU A 36 -18.34 10.33 7.07
CA LEU A 36 -18.68 9.74 5.77
C LEU A 36 -17.52 9.03 5.09
N ILE A 37 -16.36 8.89 5.76
CA ILE A 37 -15.18 8.26 5.20
C ILE A 37 -15.00 6.87 5.78
N LEU A 38 -14.94 5.85 4.91
CA LEU A 38 -14.59 4.48 5.24
C LEU A 38 -13.48 3.97 4.32
N ARG A 39 -12.85 2.87 4.71
CA ARG A 39 -11.88 2.18 3.85
C ARG A 39 -12.10 0.68 3.83
N THR A 40 -11.73 0.04 2.72
CA THR A 40 -11.69 -1.43 2.58
C THR A 40 -10.25 -1.93 2.39
N THR A 41 -9.28 -1.16 2.86
CA THR A 41 -7.85 -1.50 2.92
C THR A 41 -7.31 -1.25 4.32
N GLY A 42 -6.09 -1.74 4.59
CA GLY A 42 -5.42 -1.51 5.88
C GLY A 42 -4.76 -0.14 6.00
N LEU A 43 -4.05 0.05 7.09
CA LEU A 43 -3.35 1.27 7.45
C LEU A 43 -1.84 1.13 7.30
N ASP A 44 -1.15 2.21 6.97
CA ASP A 44 0.32 2.28 6.98
C ASP A 44 0.90 2.00 8.37
N SER A 45 0.14 2.31 9.44
CA SER A 45 0.49 1.96 10.82
C SER A 45 0.57 0.45 11.08
N ASP A 46 -0.05 -0.39 10.25
CA ASP A 46 0.02 -1.85 10.31
C ASP A 46 1.02 -2.40 9.28
N GLN A 47 1.09 -1.75 8.12
CA GLN A 47 2.00 -2.14 7.04
C GLN A 47 3.47 -1.90 7.40
N GLY A 48 3.78 -0.73 7.98
CA GLY A 48 5.14 -0.38 8.39
C GLY A 48 5.75 -1.39 9.36
N PRO A 49 5.10 -1.73 10.48
CA PRO A 49 5.56 -2.80 11.38
C PRO A 49 5.69 -4.16 10.70
N THR A 50 4.77 -4.51 9.80
CA THR A 50 4.83 -5.78 9.04
C THR A 50 6.09 -5.86 8.18
N ALA A 51 6.40 -4.79 7.43
CA ALA A 51 7.62 -4.70 6.64
C ALA A 51 8.88 -4.78 7.52
N ALA A 52 8.93 -3.97 8.58
CA ALA A 52 10.07 -3.92 9.49
C ALA A 52 10.33 -5.27 10.17
N LYS A 53 9.28 -5.95 10.64
CA LYS A 53 9.38 -7.29 11.23
C LYS A 53 10.00 -8.28 10.24
N TYR A 54 9.53 -8.30 9.00
CA TYR A 54 10.07 -9.20 7.98
C TYR A 54 11.55 -8.90 7.68
N ILE A 55 11.91 -7.62 7.57
CA ILE A 55 13.30 -7.18 7.35
C ILE A 55 14.19 -7.66 8.51
N LEU A 56 13.76 -7.46 9.76
CA LEU A 56 14.53 -7.83 10.96
C LEU A 56 14.66 -9.35 11.14
N GLU A 57 13.60 -10.11 10.90
CA GLU A 57 13.56 -11.53 11.21
C GLU A 57 14.04 -12.43 10.06
N LYS A 58 13.75 -12.03 8.81
CA LYS A 58 13.99 -12.86 7.62
C LYS A 58 15.15 -12.38 6.77
N VAL A 59 15.20 -11.10 6.43
CA VAL A 59 16.25 -10.55 5.57
C VAL A 59 17.54 -10.33 6.34
N LYS A 60 17.46 -9.71 7.53
CA LYS A 60 18.59 -9.43 8.44
C LYS A 60 19.75 -8.66 7.76
N PRO A 61 19.45 -7.57 7.07
CA PRO A 61 20.47 -6.80 6.39
C PRO A 61 21.41 -6.10 7.38
N GLN A 62 22.63 -5.79 6.93
CA GLN A 62 23.63 -5.12 7.76
C GLN A 62 23.57 -3.60 7.62
N ARG A 63 23.21 -3.09 6.45
CA ARG A 63 23.24 -1.66 6.12
C ARG A 63 22.02 -1.28 5.29
N ILE A 64 21.06 -0.62 5.93
CA ILE A 64 19.77 -0.28 5.36
C ILE A 64 19.76 1.17 4.91
N ALA A 65 19.27 1.43 3.70
CA ALA A 65 18.81 2.75 3.30
C ALA A 65 17.28 2.77 3.22
N ILE A 66 16.69 3.89 3.62
CA ILE A 66 15.26 4.13 3.45
C ILE A 66 15.10 5.33 2.52
N VAL A 67 14.34 5.16 1.45
CA VAL A 67 14.12 6.16 0.42
C VAL A 67 12.62 6.36 0.24
N HIS A 68 12.17 7.59 0.01
CA HIS A 68 10.75 7.90 -0.22
C HIS A 68 10.55 8.95 -1.30
N ASP A 69 9.33 9.05 -1.84
CA ASP A 69 8.96 9.96 -2.93
C ASP A 69 8.53 11.37 -2.47
N LYS A 70 8.72 11.70 -1.19
CA LYS A 70 8.28 12.95 -0.55
C LYS A 70 6.77 13.20 -0.59
N GLN A 71 5.98 12.21 -0.97
CA GLN A 71 4.53 12.30 -0.91
C GLN A 71 4.01 11.75 0.43
N GLN A 72 2.81 12.17 0.84
CA GLN A 72 2.19 11.80 2.11
C GLN A 72 2.24 10.29 2.37
N TYR A 73 1.83 9.48 1.39
CA TYR A 73 1.86 8.02 1.50
C TYR A 73 3.28 7.48 1.63
N GLY A 74 4.14 7.76 0.66
CA GLY A 74 5.48 7.18 0.59
C GLY A 74 6.37 7.59 1.76
N GLU A 75 6.36 8.87 2.14
CA GLU A 75 7.12 9.36 3.29
C GLU A 75 6.55 8.85 4.62
N GLY A 76 5.22 8.87 4.79
CA GLY A 76 4.57 8.40 6.02
C GLY A 76 4.88 6.94 6.31
N LEU A 77 4.75 6.09 5.30
CA LEU A 77 5.06 4.66 5.42
C LEU A 77 6.56 4.40 5.61
N ALA A 78 7.43 5.12 4.88
CA ALA A 78 8.88 5.02 5.06
C ALA A 78 9.31 5.38 6.49
N ARG A 79 8.69 6.40 7.11
CA ARG A 79 8.91 6.75 8.52
C ARG A 79 8.44 5.66 9.46
N ALA A 80 7.25 5.09 9.24
CA ALA A 80 6.75 3.98 10.04
C ALA A 80 7.69 2.78 10.00
N VAL A 81 8.24 2.44 8.83
CA VAL A 81 9.24 1.37 8.69
C VAL A 81 10.53 1.73 9.41
N GLN A 82 11.05 2.97 9.22
CA GLN A 82 12.27 3.43 9.89
C GLN A 82 12.18 3.32 11.41
N ASP A 83 11.07 3.79 11.98
CA ASP A 83 10.87 3.80 13.43
C ASP A 83 10.86 2.39 14.00
N ASN A 84 10.21 1.46 13.33
CA ASN A 84 10.17 0.06 13.74
C ASN A 84 11.52 -0.65 13.54
N LEU A 85 12.25 -0.36 12.47
CA LEU A 85 13.60 -0.88 12.26
C LEU A 85 14.58 -0.38 13.34
N LYS A 86 14.53 0.91 13.67
CA LYS A 86 15.36 1.49 14.75
C LYS A 86 15.01 0.89 16.11
N LYS A 87 13.74 0.71 16.44
CA LYS A 87 13.30 0.02 17.66
C LYS A 87 13.82 -1.42 17.72
N GLY A 88 13.92 -2.08 16.58
CA GLY A 88 14.49 -3.43 16.44
C GLY A 88 16.03 -3.47 16.39
N GLY A 89 16.72 -2.33 16.56
CA GLY A 89 18.19 -2.26 16.56
C GLY A 89 18.85 -2.33 15.18
N ALA A 90 18.11 -2.16 14.09
CA ALA A 90 18.66 -2.20 12.74
C ALA A 90 19.54 -0.99 12.41
N ASN A 91 20.57 -1.19 11.61
CA ASN A 91 21.47 -0.14 11.15
C ASN A 91 20.88 0.58 9.92
N VAL A 92 20.06 1.60 10.17
CA VAL A 92 19.56 2.50 9.13
C VAL A 92 20.60 3.59 8.87
N VAL A 93 21.36 3.43 7.77
CA VAL A 93 22.49 4.31 7.41
C VAL A 93 22.01 5.69 6.99
N PHE A 94 20.93 5.76 6.20
CA PHE A 94 20.30 7.04 5.84
C PHE A 94 18.80 6.88 5.55
N PHE A 95 18.12 8.01 5.69
CA PHE A 95 16.74 8.23 5.31
C PHE A 95 16.72 9.45 4.38
N ASP A 96 16.24 9.29 3.15
CA ASP A 96 16.29 10.37 2.15
C ASP A 96 15.10 10.33 1.19
N GLY A 97 14.82 11.47 0.56
CA GLY A 97 13.71 11.62 -0.38
C GLY A 97 14.17 11.87 -1.81
N ILE A 98 13.54 11.19 -2.74
CA ILE A 98 13.60 11.51 -4.18
C ILE A 98 12.45 12.46 -4.55
N THR A 99 12.47 13.00 -5.76
CA THR A 99 11.35 13.78 -6.29
C THR A 99 10.48 12.88 -7.16
N ALA A 100 9.17 12.81 -6.86
CA ALA A 100 8.21 12.08 -7.68
C ALA A 100 8.23 12.61 -9.12
N GLY A 101 8.22 11.68 -10.09
CA GLY A 101 8.34 12.00 -11.52
C GLY A 101 9.77 12.07 -12.05
N GLU A 102 10.80 12.04 -11.19
CA GLU A 102 12.19 11.91 -11.63
C GLU A 102 12.43 10.62 -12.41
N LYS A 103 13.40 10.68 -13.32
CA LYS A 103 13.79 9.53 -14.16
C LYS A 103 15.27 9.16 -14.00
N ASP A 104 16.08 10.05 -13.45
CA ASP A 104 17.50 9.83 -13.20
C ASP A 104 17.79 9.74 -11.70
N PHE A 105 18.18 8.55 -11.27
CA PHE A 105 18.52 8.24 -9.89
C PHE A 105 20.01 7.91 -9.71
N SER A 106 20.85 8.33 -10.65
CA SER A 106 22.30 8.07 -10.62
C SER A 106 22.98 8.53 -9.33
N THR A 107 22.58 9.67 -8.79
CA THR A 107 23.06 10.20 -7.50
C THR A 107 22.69 9.27 -6.34
N LEU A 108 21.46 8.81 -6.28
CA LEU A 108 21.02 7.83 -5.27
C LEU A 108 21.82 6.53 -5.42
N VAL A 109 21.93 5.99 -6.63
CA VAL A 109 22.64 4.74 -6.91
C VAL A 109 24.11 4.85 -6.52
N ALA A 110 24.78 5.97 -6.83
CA ALA A 110 26.16 6.23 -6.42
C ALA A 110 26.29 6.26 -4.87
N ARG A 111 25.33 6.86 -4.16
CA ARG A 111 25.31 6.87 -2.70
C ARG A 111 25.10 5.46 -2.12
N LEU A 112 24.15 4.69 -2.66
CA LEU A 112 23.93 3.29 -2.25
C LEU A 112 25.23 2.47 -2.36
N LYS A 113 25.97 2.64 -3.44
CA LYS A 113 27.26 1.98 -3.67
C LYS A 113 28.34 2.44 -2.70
N LYS A 114 28.48 3.77 -2.53
CA LYS A 114 29.48 4.37 -1.62
C LYS A 114 29.29 3.93 -0.18
N GLU A 115 28.03 3.89 0.28
CA GLU A 115 27.65 3.50 1.63
C GLU A 115 27.55 1.97 1.82
N ASN A 116 27.86 1.17 0.80
CA ASN A 116 27.74 -0.29 0.82
C ASN A 116 26.39 -0.76 1.34
N ILE A 117 25.29 -0.18 0.83
CA ILE A 117 23.93 -0.53 1.22
C ILE A 117 23.57 -1.90 0.65
N ASP A 118 23.18 -2.82 1.53
CA ASP A 118 22.74 -4.17 1.15
C ASP A 118 21.22 -4.32 1.07
N PHE A 119 20.49 -3.37 1.66
CA PHE A 119 19.03 -3.36 1.62
C PHE A 119 18.47 -1.94 1.49
N VAL A 120 17.47 -1.78 0.61
CA VAL A 120 16.71 -0.53 0.46
C VAL A 120 15.23 -0.79 0.70
N TYR A 121 14.62 -0.07 1.64
CA TYR A 121 13.18 0.10 1.68
C TYR A 121 12.82 1.38 0.92
N TYR A 122 11.90 1.26 -0.03
CA TYR A 122 11.39 2.41 -0.80
C TYR A 122 9.92 2.64 -0.48
N GLY A 123 9.58 3.82 0.03
CA GLY A 123 8.20 4.29 0.21
C GLY A 123 7.77 5.14 -0.98
N GLY A 124 6.83 4.64 -1.78
CA GLY A 124 6.35 5.33 -2.98
C GLY A 124 5.68 4.39 -3.97
N TYR A 125 5.76 4.76 -5.25
CA TYR A 125 5.05 4.07 -6.32
C TYR A 125 5.99 3.42 -7.34
N HIS A 126 5.40 2.58 -8.21
CA HIS A 126 6.12 1.76 -9.18
C HIS A 126 6.90 2.53 -10.27
N PRO A 127 6.54 3.76 -10.72
CA PRO A 127 7.29 4.42 -11.78
C PRO A 127 8.74 4.71 -11.37
N GLU A 128 8.95 5.32 -10.22
CA GLU A 128 10.28 5.65 -9.69
C GLU A 128 11.01 4.39 -9.26
N MET A 129 10.31 3.47 -8.58
CA MET A 129 10.91 2.20 -8.14
C MET A 129 11.48 1.40 -9.30
N GLY A 130 10.75 1.31 -10.42
CA GLY A 130 11.21 0.62 -11.62
C GLY A 130 12.51 1.22 -12.18
N GLN A 131 12.63 2.55 -12.19
CA GLN A 131 13.84 3.25 -12.62
C GLN A 131 15.01 3.03 -11.65
N ILE A 132 14.75 3.12 -10.35
CA ILE A 132 15.76 2.88 -9.31
C ILE A 132 16.33 1.46 -9.43
N LEU A 133 15.48 0.45 -9.58
CA LEU A 133 15.89 -0.94 -9.78
C LEU A 133 16.76 -1.09 -11.02
N ARG A 134 16.32 -0.57 -12.17
CA ARG A 134 17.03 -0.66 -13.42
C ARG A 134 18.42 -0.01 -13.33
N GLN A 135 18.50 1.20 -12.80
CA GLN A 135 19.76 1.94 -12.68
C GLN A 135 20.70 1.29 -11.65
N SER A 136 20.15 0.77 -10.55
CA SER A 136 20.92 0.04 -9.54
C SER A 136 21.55 -1.23 -10.12
N ARG A 137 20.79 -2.03 -10.87
CA ARG A 137 21.32 -3.25 -11.51
C ARG A 137 22.32 -2.94 -12.63
N ALA A 138 22.08 -1.89 -13.42
CA ALA A 138 23.02 -1.40 -14.43
C ALA A 138 24.36 -0.95 -13.81
N ALA A 139 24.34 -0.38 -12.60
CA ALA A 139 25.54 -0.02 -11.84
C ALA A 139 26.21 -1.20 -11.11
N GLY A 140 25.69 -2.43 -11.29
CA GLY A 140 26.23 -3.66 -10.69
C GLY A 140 25.86 -3.86 -9.22
N LEU A 141 24.89 -3.13 -8.67
CA LEU A 141 24.45 -3.30 -7.29
C LEU A 141 23.62 -4.59 -7.14
N LYS A 142 23.95 -5.36 -6.10
CA LYS A 142 23.20 -6.56 -5.67
C LYS A 142 22.25 -6.29 -4.51
N THR A 143 22.11 -5.02 -4.13
CA THR A 143 21.23 -4.55 -3.05
C THR A 143 19.85 -5.16 -3.20
N GLN A 144 19.29 -5.69 -2.13
CA GLN A 144 17.90 -6.14 -2.10
C GLN A 144 16.98 -4.95 -1.87
N PHE A 145 15.83 -4.97 -2.54
CA PHE A 145 14.84 -3.90 -2.45
C PHE A 145 13.52 -4.43 -1.92
N MET A 146 12.84 -3.57 -1.16
CA MET A 146 11.49 -3.80 -0.70
C MET A 146 10.66 -2.52 -0.87
N GLY A 147 9.42 -2.67 -1.23
CA GLY A 147 8.47 -1.55 -1.30
C GLY A 147 7.07 -1.96 -0.85
N PRO A 148 6.16 -0.99 -0.74
CA PRO A 148 4.77 -1.23 -0.35
C PRO A 148 3.88 -1.62 -1.54
N GLU A 149 2.58 -1.79 -1.30
CA GLU A 149 1.60 -2.11 -2.35
C GLU A 149 1.56 -1.10 -3.50
N GLY A 150 1.96 0.15 -3.27
CA GLY A 150 2.08 1.17 -4.32
C GLY A 150 3.06 0.81 -5.43
N VAL A 151 4.00 -0.08 -5.17
CA VAL A 151 4.92 -0.61 -6.20
C VAL A 151 4.43 -1.92 -6.82
N ALA A 152 3.44 -2.60 -6.22
CA ALA A 152 2.89 -3.88 -6.69
C ALA A 152 1.98 -3.71 -7.91
N ASN A 153 2.56 -3.31 -9.02
CA ASN A 153 1.87 -3.04 -10.28
C ASN A 153 2.60 -3.74 -11.43
N VAL A 154 1.85 -4.31 -12.37
CA VAL A 154 2.42 -4.96 -13.57
C VAL A 154 3.34 -4.04 -14.36
N SER A 155 3.10 -2.73 -14.31
CA SER A 155 3.96 -1.72 -14.94
C SER A 155 5.37 -1.66 -14.32
N LEU A 156 5.56 -2.12 -13.08
CA LEU A 156 6.90 -2.24 -12.49
C LEU A 156 7.79 -3.15 -13.34
N SER A 157 7.28 -4.34 -13.70
CA SER A 157 8.00 -5.29 -14.54
C SER A 157 8.25 -4.74 -15.95
N ASN A 158 7.33 -3.94 -16.50
CA ASN A 158 7.50 -3.29 -17.79
C ASN A 158 8.63 -2.24 -17.76
N ILE A 159 8.81 -1.54 -16.64
CA ILE A 159 9.85 -0.50 -16.47
C ILE A 159 11.19 -1.12 -16.11
N ALA A 160 11.20 -2.03 -15.14
CA ALA A 160 12.42 -2.59 -14.56
C ALA A 160 12.93 -3.85 -15.29
N GLY A 161 12.03 -4.58 -15.99
CA GLY A 161 12.37 -5.87 -16.59
C GLY A 161 12.91 -6.85 -15.55
N ALA A 162 13.93 -7.59 -15.91
CA ALA A 162 14.62 -8.52 -15.01
C ALA A 162 15.25 -7.87 -13.77
N SER A 163 15.38 -6.53 -13.75
CA SER A 163 15.90 -5.81 -12.59
C SER A 163 14.96 -5.82 -11.38
N ALA A 164 13.67 -6.16 -11.59
CA ALA A 164 12.69 -6.32 -10.52
C ALA A 164 12.75 -7.68 -9.82
N GLU A 165 13.51 -8.63 -10.37
CA GLU A 165 13.59 -9.98 -9.82
C GLU A 165 14.16 -9.98 -8.39
N GLY A 166 13.48 -10.69 -7.49
CA GLY A 166 13.85 -10.77 -6.08
C GLY A 166 13.46 -9.56 -5.24
N MET A 167 12.73 -8.57 -5.81
CA MET A 167 12.18 -7.48 -5.03
C MET A 167 11.07 -7.99 -4.11
N LEU A 168 11.06 -7.51 -2.87
CA LEU A 168 10.02 -7.81 -1.90
C LEU A 168 8.94 -6.72 -1.89
N VAL A 169 7.70 -7.13 -1.64
CA VAL A 169 6.56 -6.19 -1.59
C VAL A 169 5.66 -6.51 -0.41
N THR A 170 5.27 -5.49 0.37
CA THR A 170 4.13 -5.60 1.28
C THR A 170 2.85 -5.25 0.54
N LYS A 171 1.86 -6.11 0.60
CA LYS A 171 0.53 -5.88 0.00
C LYS A 171 -0.57 -6.66 0.72
N PRO A 172 -1.86 -6.37 0.45
CA PRO A 172 -2.96 -7.22 0.88
C PRO A 172 -2.77 -8.68 0.46
N LYS A 173 -3.43 -9.60 1.16
CA LYS A 173 -3.44 -11.03 0.79
C LYS A 173 -3.95 -11.23 -0.64
N ASN A 174 -3.53 -12.31 -1.28
CA ASN A 174 -4.00 -12.68 -2.61
C ASN A 174 -5.37 -13.35 -2.53
N TYR A 175 -6.43 -12.58 -2.61
CA TYR A 175 -7.81 -13.09 -2.57
C TYR A 175 -8.23 -13.81 -3.87
N ASP A 176 -7.46 -13.68 -4.95
CA ASP A 176 -7.61 -14.46 -6.19
C ASP A 176 -7.35 -15.96 -6.00
N GLN A 177 -6.67 -16.34 -4.92
CA GLN A 177 -6.42 -17.74 -4.55
C GLN A 177 -7.53 -18.33 -3.66
N VAL A 178 -8.49 -17.53 -3.23
CA VAL A 178 -9.62 -18.00 -2.41
C VAL A 178 -10.60 -18.78 -3.31
N PRO A 179 -10.91 -20.06 -3.01
CA PRO A 179 -11.74 -20.89 -3.89
C PRO A 179 -13.12 -20.30 -4.20
N ALA A 180 -13.74 -19.62 -3.24
CA ALA A 180 -15.04 -18.96 -3.41
C ALA A 180 -15.00 -17.82 -4.45
N ASN A 181 -13.83 -17.22 -4.68
CA ASN A 181 -13.65 -16.11 -5.63
C ASN A 181 -13.39 -16.59 -7.07
N LYS A 182 -13.26 -17.90 -7.29
CA LYS A 182 -12.95 -18.44 -8.63
C LYS A 182 -13.88 -17.92 -9.76
N PRO A 183 -15.19 -17.82 -9.60
CA PRO A 183 -16.07 -17.29 -10.68
C PRO A 183 -15.72 -15.84 -11.05
N ILE A 184 -15.34 -15.03 -10.06
CA ILE A 184 -14.94 -13.62 -10.26
C ILE A 184 -13.57 -13.56 -10.94
N VAL A 185 -12.61 -14.38 -10.50
CA VAL A 185 -11.29 -14.52 -11.14
C VAL A 185 -11.44 -14.87 -12.62
N ASP A 186 -12.28 -15.85 -12.93
CA ASP A 186 -12.52 -16.30 -14.31
C ASP A 186 -13.17 -15.16 -15.14
N ALA A 187 -14.12 -14.41 -14.58
CA ALA A 187 -14.76 -13.27 -15.24
C ALA A 187 -13.77 -12.11 -15.52
N ILE A 188 -12.86 -11.83 -14.59
CA ILE A 188 -11.80 -10.82 -14.75
C ILE A 188 -10.84 -11.23 -15.87
N LYS A 189 -10.39 -12.50 -15.86
CA LYS A 189 -9.50 -13.05 -16.89
C LYS A 189 -10.14 -13.10 -18.28
N ALA A 190 -11.43 -13.38 -18.35
CA ALA A 190 -12.18 -13.35 -19.62
C ALA A 190 -12.16 -11.96 -20.26
N LYS A 191 -12.06 -10.89 -19.45
CA LYS A 191 -11.88 -9.50 -19.92
C LYS A 191 -10.41 -9.13 -20.16
N LYS A 192 -9.48 -10.11 -20.14
CA LYS A 192 -8.03 -9.91 -20.29
C LYS A 192 -7.44 -8.97 -19.22
N GLN A 193 -8.02 -8.98 -18.03
CA GLN A 193 -7.54 -8.23 -16.88
C GLN A 193 -6.84 -9.15 -15.88
N ASP A 194 -5.97 -8.57 -15.02
CA ASP A 194 -5.21 -9.30 -14.03
C ASP A 194 -5.90 -9.25 -12.65
N PRO A 195 -6.37 -10.39 -12.09
CA PRO A 195 -6.99 -10.43 -10.77
C PRO A 195 -5.99 -10.34 -9.62
N SER A 196 -4.67 -10.40 -9.85
CA SER A 196 -3.64 -10.38 -8.81
C SER A 196 -3.24 -8.97 -8.35
N GLY A 197 -3.77 -7.93 -8.99
CA GLY A 197 -3.46 -6.53 -8.66
C GLY A 197 -3.80 -6.19 -7.20
N ALA A 198 -2.95 -5.37 -6.57
CA ALA A 198 -3.02 -5.09 -5.13
C ALA A 198 -4.36 -4.53 -4.64
N PHE A 199 -5.11 -3.84 -5.51
CA PHE A 199 -6.36 -3.17 -5.13
C PHE A 199 -7.61 -3.73 -5.81
N VAL A 200 -7.51 -4.83 -6.56
CA VAL A 200 -8.66 -5.46 -7.25
C VAL A 200 -9.71 -5.89 -6.22
N TRP A 201 -9.31 -6.62 -5.22
CA TRP A 201 -10.22 -7.22 -4.23
C TRP A 201 -10.72 -6.21 -3.22
N THR A 202 -9.88 -5.29 -2.79
CA THR A 202 -10.29 -4.18 -1.91
C THR A 202 -11.31 -3.26 -2.60
N THR A 203 -11.17 -3.03 -3.92
CA THR A 203 -12.15 -2.27 -4.69
C THR A 203 -13.47 -3.04 -4.84
N TYR A 204 -13.40 -4.34 -5.11
CA TYR A 204 -14.60 -5.17 -5.20
C TYR A 204 -15.36 -5.18 -3.86
N ALA A 205 -14.64 -5.35 -2.76
CA ALA A 205 -15.20 -5.30 -1.41
C ALA A 205 -15.80 -3.92 -1.06
N ALA A 206 -15.22 -2.82 -1.57
CA ALA A 206 -15.80 -1.49 -1.40
C ALA A 206 -17.18 -1.37 -2.08
N LEU A 207 -17.32 -1.92 -3.27
CA LEU A 207 -18.61 -1.95 -3.98
C LEU A 207 -19.64 -2.84 -3.29
N GLN A 208 -19.23 -4.01 -2.79
CA GLN A 208 -20.10 -4.89 -2.01
C GLN A 208 -20.55 -4.21 -0.70
N SER A 209 -19.65 -3.48 -0.05
CA SER A 209 -19.97 -2.72 1.16
C SER A 209 -20.95 -1.59 0.86
N LEU A 210 -20.76 -0.87 -0.24
CA LEU A 210 -21.69 0.16 -0.69
C LEU A 210 -23.08 -0.43 -1.02
N GLU A 211 -23.13 -1.55 -1.73
CA GLU A 211 -24.37 -2.27 -2.05
C GLU A 211 -25.11 -2.68 -0.77
N ALA A 212 -24.38 -3.26 0.21
CA ALA A 212 -24.96 -3.63 1.50
C ALA A 212 -25.56 -2.41 2.24
N GLY A 213 -24.90 -1.27 2.18
CA GLY A 213 -25.38 -0.02 2.76
C GLY A 213 -26.62 0.53 2.04
N LEU A 214 -26.59 0.55 0.70
CA LEU A 214 -27.72 1.02 -0.13
C LEU A 214 -28.98 0.16 0.04
N ASN A 215 -28.83 -1.11 0.36
CA ASN A 215 -29.96 -1.98 0.69
C ASN A 215 -30.64 -1.60 2.03
N GLN A 216 -30.02 -0.74 2.85
CA GLN A 216 -30.55 -0.26 4.11
C GLN A 216 -31.11 1.17 4.01
N SER A 217 -30.41 2.05 3.28
CA SER A 217 -30.77 3.47 3.17
C SER A 217 -30.17 4.09 1.90
N GLU A 218 -30.77 5.17 1.42
CA GLU A 218 -30.18 6.05 0.39
C GLU A 218 -29.44 7.24 1.03
N ASP A 219 -29.58 7.45 2.34
CA ASP A 219 -28.91 8.52 3.07
C ASP A 219 -27.44 8.15 3.38
N PRO A 220 -26.45 8.94 2.92
CA PRO A 220 -25.04 8.65 3.13
C PRO A 220 -24.63 8.49 4.59
N ALA A 221 -25.21 9.27 5.50
CA ALA A 221 -24.91 9.21 6.93
C ALA A 221 -25.44 7.91 7.56
N GLU A 222 -26.66 7.50 7.21
CA GLU A 222 -27.23 6.23 7.67
C GLU A 222 -26.46 5.02 7.07
N ILE A 223 -26.01 5.09 5.80
CA ILE A 223 -25.13 4.07 5.21
C ILE A 223 -23.82 3.96 5.99
N ALA A 224 -23.15 5.09 6.25
CA ALA A 224 -21.88 5.10 7.00
C ALA A 224 -22.06 4.53 8.42
N LYS A 225 -23.13 4.90 9.09
CA LYS A 225 -23.48 4.39 10.43
C LYS A 225 -23.77 2.88 10.41
N TYR A 226 -24.54 2.41 9.43
CA TYR A 226 -24.82 0.99 9.27
C TYR A 226 -23.51 0.20 9.07
N LEU A 227 -22.64 0.61 8.14
CA LEU A 227 -21.38 -0.07 7.88
C LEU A 227 -20.46 -0.13 9.09
N LYS A 228 -20.38 0.95 9.88
CA LYS A 228 -19.57 0.99 11.11
C LYS A 228 -20.10 0.05 12.21
N GLY A 229 -21.40 -0.31 12.17
CA GLY A 229 -22.04 -1.20 13.15
C GLY A 229 -22.24 -2.64 12.67
N ALA A 230 -22.10 -2.89 11.37
CA ALA A 230 -22.40 -4.18 10.76
C ALA A 230 -21.16 -5.04 10.51
N THR A 231 -21.42 -6.32 10.24
CA THR A 231 -20.47 -7.20 9.54
C THR A 231 -20.98 -7.40 8.12
N VAL A 232 -20.14 -7.09 7.13
CA VAL A 232 -20.51 -7.19 5.71
C VAL A 232 -19.69 -8.32 5.08
N ASP A 233 -20.37 -9.31 4.53
CA ASP A 233 -19.72 -10.41 3.80
C ASP A 233 -19.25 -9.93 2.43
N THR A 234 -17.98 -10.14 2.14
CA THR A 234 -17.34 -9.69 0.92
C THR A 234 -16.42 -10.75 0.32
N VAL A 235 -15.90 -10.48 -0.87
CA VAL A 235 -14.85 -11.30 -1.51
C VAL A 235 -13.57 -11.42 -0.68
N MET A 236 -13.38 -10.53 0.31
CA MET A 236 -12.27 -10.56 1.25
C MET A 236 -12.62 -11.30 2.56
N GLY A 237 -13.83 -11.84 2.65
CA GLY A 237 -14.43 -12.36 3.86
C GLY A 237 -15.28 -11.29 4.58
N PRO A 238 -15.69 -11.55 5.83
CA PRO A 238 -16.47 -10.62 6.62
C PRO A 238 -15.64 -9.39 7.00
N LEU A 239 -16.14 -8.20 6.65
CA LEU A 239 -15.53 -6.91 7.00
C LEU A 239 -16.29 -6.25 8.15
N THR A 240 -15.54 -5.65 9.05
CA THR A 240 -16.06 -4.80 10.14
C THR A 240 -15.20 -3.55 10.25
N TRP A 241 -15.83 -2.43 10.65
CA TRP A 241 -15.16 -1.14 10.79
C TRP A 241 -15.14 -0.67 12.24
N ASN A 242 -14.17 0.16 12.56
CA ASN A 242 -14.17 0.93 13.79
C ASN A 242 -14.97 2.24 13.60
N GLU A 243 -15.10 3.02 14.66
CA GLU A 243 -15.84 4.29 14.65
C GLU A 243 -15.25 5.32 13.65
N LYS A 244 -13.94 5.23 13.36
CA LYS A 244 -13.26 6.11 12.41
C LYS A 244 -13.50 5.72 10.95
N GLY A 245 -14.02 4.51 10.68
CA GLY A 245 -14.19 3.98 9.34
C GLY A 245 -12.99 3.14 8.82
N ASP A 246 -12.07 2.75 9.71
CA ASP A 246 -10.98 1.82 9.37
C ASP A 246 -11.42 0.37 9.55
N LEU A 247 -10.91 -0.53 8.70
CA LEU A 247 -11.13 -1.95 8.86
C LEU A 247 -10.48 -2.48 10.13
N LYS A 248 -11.19 -3.38 10.84
CA LYS A 248 -10.65 -4.16 11.93
C LYS A 248 -10.01 -5.44 11.38
N GLY A 249 -8.82 -5.79 11.90
CA GLY A 249 -8.18 -7.07 11.61
C GLY A 249 -7.62 -7.23 10.19
N PHE A 250 -7.38 -6.14 9.48
CA PHE A 250 -6.73 -6.19 8.17
C PHE A 250 -5.25 -6.54 8.31
N GLU A 251 -4.77 -7.43 7.44
CA GLU A 251 -3.38 -7.89 7.46
C GLU A 251 -2.70 -7.69 6.11
N PHE A 252 -1.46 -7.18 6.17
CA PHE A 252 -0.55 -7.17 5.03
C PHE A 252 0.33 -8.42 5.06
N GLY A 253 0.62 -8.95 3.87
CA GLY A 253 1.62 -10.00 3.66
C GLY A 253 2.88 -9.44 3.01
N VAL A 254 3.97 -10.22 3.06
CA VAL A 254 5.20 -9.96 2.29
C VAL A 254 5.31 -11.01 1.19
N PHE A 255 5.57 -10.57 -0.03
CA PHE A 255 5.62 -11.37 -1.26
C PHE A 255 6.90 -11.13 -2.01
#